data_d39c5268f4848726f1e9ec52651d3f40
#
_entry.id   d39c5268f4848726f1e9ec52651d3f40
#
_cell.length_a   1.000
_cell.length_b   1.000
_cell.length_c   1.000
_cell.angle_alpha   90.00
_cell.angle_beta   90.00
_cell.angle_gamma   90.00
#
_symmetry.space_group_name_H-M   'P 1'
#
loop_
_entity.id
_entity.type
_entity.pdbx_description
1 polymer ?
#
loop_
_entity_poly.entity_id
_entity_poly.type
_entity_poly.pdbx_seq_one_letter_code
_entity_poly.pdbx_strand_id
1 'polypeptide(L)'
;MMQGFHRRSFLAGLAGLGLAAPAHAQVARARPPLPLVVLDPGHGGADPGAIGPGGTQEKRITLPLALELKRLLEQGGRCRVAMTRTRDVFVPLARRVELAREREAALLLSIHADAMPAGQGNGLRGASVYTLAETATDPLAAALARRENLADRAGGLRLPSVSPEVQRILLSLMRQETRAGSERLARLTVNALDGDVPLLNQPLRRAQFVVLKAPDVPSALVECGFLSNPAEEALLRRPEHRARIAGALAEAVHGFLGRRVAA
;
A
#
# COMPACT_ATOMS: atom_id res chain seq x y z
N MET A 1 -80.52 -56.95 -50.38
CA MET A 1 -79.90 -57.83 -49.35
C MET A 1 -78.38 -57.63 -49.47
N MET A 2 -77.82 -57.43 -48.36
CA MET A 2 -76.38 -57.52 -47.99
C MET A 2 -75.79 -56.20 -47.57
N GLN A 3 -75.47 -56.24 -46.29
CA GLN A 3 -75.00 -55.19 -45.41
C GLN A 3 -73.52 -54.90 -45.68
N GLY A 4 -73.14 -53.63 -45.70
CA GLY A 4 -71.73 -53.21 -45.77
C GLY A 4 -71.19 -52.86 -44.39
N PHE A 5 -70.12 -53.47 -44.03
CA PHE A 5 -69.43 -53.28 -42.79
C PHE A 5 -68.54 -52.01 -42.82
N HIS A 6 -68.79 -51.07 -41.91
CA HIS A 6 -67.92 -49.89 -41.67
C HIS A 6 -66.76 -50.25 -40.77
N ARG A 7 -65.54 -50.11 -41.27
CA ARG A 7 -64.31 -50.16 -40.47
C ARG A 7 -64.06 -48.79 -39.79
N ARG A 8 -64.16 -48.78 -38.49
CA ARG A 8 -63.73 -47.67 -37.68
C ARG A 8 -62.23 -47.69 -37.48
N SER A 9 -61.54 -46.64 -37.96
CA SER A 9 -60.12 -46.43 -37.72
C SER A 9 -59.93 -45.77 -36.34
N PHE A 10 -59.18 -46.44 -35.48
CA PHE A 10 -58.72 -45.93 -34.20
C PHE A 10 -57.43 -45.12 -34.41
N LEU A 11 -57.43 -43.79 -34.30
CA LEU A 11 -56.26 -42.96 -34.23
C LEU A 11 -55.80 -42.91 -32.76
N ALA A 12 -54.69 -43.58 -32.47
CA ALA A 12 -54.00 -43.47 -31.20
C ALA A 12 -53.17 -42.16 -31.15
N GLY A 13 -53.58 -41.25 -30.28
CA GLY A 13 -52.83 -40.01 -30.01
C GLY A 13 -51.62 -40.35 -29.14
N LEU A 14 -50.39 -40.16 -29.63
CA LEU A 14 -49.19 -40.12 -28.82
C LEU A 14 -49.11 -38.80 -28.11
N ALA A 15 -49.34 -38.80 -26.80
CA ALA A 15 -49.03 -37.67 -25.92
C ALA A 15 -47.51 -37.62 -25.75
N GLY A 16 -46.87 -36.59 -26.37
CA GLY A 16 -45.47 -36.28 -26.17
C GLY A 16 -45.23 -35.72 -24.74
N LEU A 17 -44.63 -36.53 -23.86
CA LEU A 17 -44.04 -36.08 -22.64
C LEU A 17 -42.79 -35.25 -22.96
N GLY A 18 -42.92 -33.93 -22.97
CA GLY A 18 -41.79 -32.99 -23.03
C GLY A 18 -40.97 -33.11 -21.73
N LEU A 19 -39.82 -33.75 -21.78
CA LEU A 19 -38.82 -33.71 -20.70
C LEU A 19 -38.29 -32.27 -20.63
N ALA A 20 -38.82 -31.49 -19.66
CA ALA A 20 -38.25 -30.19 -19.29
C ALA A 20 -36.86 -30.49 -18.72
N ALA A 21 -35.81 -30.12 -19.45
CA ALA A 21 -34.44 -30.13 -18.96
C ALA A 21 -34.34 -29.19 -17.74
N PRO A 22 -33.71 -29.62 -16.63
CA PRO A 22 -33.57 -28.77 -15.48
C PRO A 22 -32.72 -27.53 -15.92
N ALA A 23 -33.30 -26.35 -15.79
CA ALA A 23 -32.59 -25.11 -15.93
C ALA A 23 -31.49 -25.08 -14.87
N HIS A 24 -30.24 -25.32 -15.26
CA HIS A 24 -29.09 -25.14 -14.37
C HIS A 24 -29.02 -23.66 -14.05
N ALA A 25 -29.53 -23.28 -12.88
CA ALA A 25 -29.33 -21.97 -12.32
C ALA A 25 -27.82 -21.79 -12.17
N GLN A 26 -27.18 -21.05 -13.08
CA GLN A 26 -25.82 -20.60 -12.93
C GLN A 26 -25.77 -19.74 -11.66
N VAL A 27 -25.28 -20.35 -10.57
CA VAL A 27 -24.96 -19.60 -9.35
C VAL A 27 -23.92 -18.57 -9.76
N ALA A 28 -24.32 -17.33 -9.90
CA ALA A 28 -23.42 -16.23 -10.19
C ALA A 28 -22.36 -16.23 -9.08
N ARG A 29 -21.13 -16.67 -9.40
CA ARG A 29 -20.02 -16.60 -8.46
C ARG A 29 -19.84 -15.15 -8.07
N ALA A 30 -20.11 -14.83 -6.81
CA ALA A 30 -19.87 -13.50 -6.28
C ALA A 30 -18.42 -13.12 -6.62
N ARG A 31 -18.25 -11.95 -7.25
CA ARG A 31 -16.90 -11.42 -7.52
C ARG A 31 -16.15 -11.31 -6.19
N PRO A 32 -14.91 -11.78 -6.11
CA PRO A 32 -14.11 -11.62 -4.91
C PRO A 32 -14.04 -10.13 -4.56
N PRO A 33 -14.06 -9.79 -3.26
CA PRO A 33 -13.98 -8.41 -2.83
C PRO A 33 -12.70 -7.75 -3.38
N LEU A 34 -12.80 -6.46 -3.73
CA LEU A 34 -11.64 -5.71 -4.20
C LEU A 34 -10.51 -5.75 -3.16
N PRO A 35 -9.24 -5.87 -3.60
CA PRO A 35 -8.09 -5.88 -2.71
C PRO A 35 -8.05 -4.62 -1.85
N LEU A 36 -7.62 -4.75 -0.60
CA LEU A 36 -7.48 -3.63 0.32
C LEU A 36 -6.04 -3.10 0.27
N VAL A 37 -5.90 -1.80 0.06
CA VAL A 37 -4.65 -1.04 0.21
C VAL A 37 -4.69 -0.30 1.54
N VAL A 38 -3.64 -0.42 2.34
CA VAL A 38 -3.47 0.40 3.54
C VAL A 38 -2.44 1.49 3.24
N LEU A 39 -2.86 2.74 3.42
CA LEU A 39 -1.99 3.91 3.36
C LEU A 39 -1.64 4.34 4.78
N ASP A 40 -0.36 4.56 5.01
CA ASP A 40 0.17 4.98 6.30
C ASP A 40 0.83 6.35 6.16
N PRO A 41 0.09 7.45 6.40
CA PRO A 41 0.72 8.77 6.50
C PRO A 41 1.59 8.82 7.75
N GLY A 42 2.91 8.92 7.60
CA GLY A 42 3.87 8.94 8.69
C GLY A 42 3.57 10.01 9.74
N HIS A 43 4.03 9.79 10.98
CA HIS A 43 3.91 10.72 12.10
C HIS A 43 2.47 11.07 12.49
N GLY A 44 2.25 12.20 13.18
CA GLY A 44 0.92 12.71 13.57
C GLY A 44 0.80 13.01 15.07
N GLY A 45 -0.15 13.89 15.42
CA GLY A 45 -0.36 14.31 16.80
C GLY A 45 0.87 14.94 17.43
N ALA A 46 1.36 14.37 18.53
CA ALA A 46 2.55 14.84 19.25
C ALA A 46 3.87 14.59 18.47
N ASP A 47 3.88 13.67 17.52
CA ASP A 47 5.03 13.41 16.65
C ASP A 47 4.96 14.28 15.39
N PRO A 48 5.80 15.33 15.25
CA PRO A 48 5.81 16.19 14.09
C PRO A 48 6.49 15.57 12.88
N GLY A 49 7.30 14.51 13.06
CA GLY A 49 8.27 14.02 12.09
C GLY A 49 9.45 14.98 11.91
N ALA A 50 10.06 14.95 10.75
CA ALA A 50 11.06 15.90 10.35
C ALA A 50 10.51 17.34 10.32
N ILE A 51 11.40 18.31 10.61
CA ILE A 51 11.06 19.74 10.54
C ILE A 51 12.05 20.40 9.59
N GLY A 52 11.52 20.94 8.48
CA GLY A 52 12.31 21.67 7.51
C GLY A 52 12.78 23.04 8.04
N PRO A 53 13.76 23.68 7.38
CA PRO A 53 14.28 24.98 7.77
C PRO A 53 13.22 26.10 7.75
N GLY A 54 12.18 25.99 6.93
CA GLY A 54 11.01 26.87 6.92
C GLY A 54 9.96 26.53 7.97
N GLY A 55 10.23 25.60 8.91
CA GLY A 55 9.32 25.18 9.97
C GLY A 55 8.23 24.20 9.53
N THR A 56 8.31 23.64 8.33
CA THR A 56 7.36 22.65 7.82
C THR A 56 7.52 21.32 8.56
N GLN A 57 6.50 20.89 9.25
CA GLN A 57 6.44 19.58 9.90
C GLN A 57 6.05 18.50 8.89
N GLU A 58 6.72 17.37 8.91
CA GLU A 58 6.49 16.24 8.01
C GLU A 58 5.05 15.74 8.03
N LYS A 59 4.44 15.61 9.21
CA LYS A 59 3.04 15.20 9.36
C LYS A 59 2.04 16.05 8.57
N ARG A 60 2.41 17.31 8.27
CA ARG A 60 1.59 18.25 7.47
C ARG A 60 1.75 18.04 5.96
N ILE A 61 2.74 17.25 5.54
CA ILE A 61 2.96 16.84 4.15
C ILE A 61 2.36 15.44 3.93
N THR A 62 2.65 14.49 4.81
CA THR A 62 2.29 13.08 4.64
C THR A 62 0.77 12.87 4.64
N LEU A 63 0.02 13.54 5.52
CA LEU A 63 -1.43 13.36 5.60
C LEU A 63 -2.18 13.90 4.37
N PRO A 64 -1.98 15.14 3.89
CA PRO A 64 -2.65 15.61 2.68
C PRO A 64 -2.28 14.80 1.44
N LEU A 65 -1.03 14.35 1.31
CA LEU A 65 -0.59 13.51 0.21
C LEU A 65 -1.31 12.15 0.23
N ALA A 66 -1.37 11.50 1.39
CA ALA A 66 -2.07 10.23 1.54
C ALA A 66 -3.58 10.33 1.31
N LEU A 67 -4.21 11.46 1.69
CA LEU A 67 -5.62 11.72 1.40
C LEU A 67 -5.88 11.88 -0.11
N GLU A 68 -4.99 12.58 -0.81
CA GLU A 68 -5.09 12.71 -2.27
C GLU A 68 -4.86 11.37 -2.97
N LEU A 69 -3.87 10.59 -2.53
CA LEU A 69 -3.65 9.22 -3.04
C LEU A 69 -4.87 8.33 -2.81
N LYS A 70 -5.47 8.38 -1.61
CA LYS A 70 -6.71 7.65 -1.32
C LYS A 70 -7.80 8.01 -2.32
N ARG A 71 -8.02 9.31 -2.55
CA ARG A 71 -9.03 9.81 -3.50
C ARG A 71 -8.81 9.23 -4.90
N LEU A 72 -7.57 9.26 -5.40
CA LEU A 72 -7.20 8.73 -6.73
C LEU A 72 -7.43 7.22 -6.84
N LEU A 73 -7.02 6.47 -5.82
CA LEU A 73 -7.18 5.02 -5.78
C LEU A 73 -8.66 4.61 -5.75
N GLU A 74 -9.49 5.30 -4.96
CA GLU A 74 -10.93 5.05 -4.86
C GLU A 74 -11.66 5.41 -6.16
N GLN A 75 -11.28 6.53 -6.80
CA GLN A 75 -11.79 6.89 -8.13
C GLN A 75 -11.42 5.87 -9.20
N GLY A 76 -10.25 5.24 -9.11
CA GLY A 76 -9.84 4.17 -10.01
C GLY A 76 -10.66 2.89 -9.89
N GLY A 77 -11.41 2.69 -8.81
CA GLY A 77 -12.35 1.58 -8.61
C GLY A 77 -11.72 0.18 -8.59
N ARG A 78 -10.39 0.08 -8.43
CA ARG A 78 -9.65 -1.20 -8.52
C ARG A 78 -9.27 -1.77 -7.16
N CYS A 79 -9.42 -1.01 -6.09
CA CYS A 79 -9.12 -1.40 -4.72
C CYS A 79 -10.01 -0.67 -3.73
N ARG A 80 -10.07 -1.19 -2.51
CA ARG A 80 -10.55 -0.47 -1.33
C ARG A 80 -9.34 0.16 -0.65
N VAL A 81 -9.53 1.29 0.03
CA VAL A 81 -8.45 1.97 0.73
C VAL A 81 -8.79 2.14 2.20
N ALA A 82 -7.87 1.78 3.08
CA ALA A 82 -7.88 2.15 4.49
C ALA A 82 -6.65 3.02 4.78
N MET A 83 -6.73 3.82 5.83
CA MET A 83 -5.61 4.64 6.29
C MET A 83 -5.34 4.34 7.76
N THR A 84 -4.08 4.43 8.18
CA THR A 84 -3.70 4.31 9.60
C THR A 84 -4.19 5.50 10.41
N ARG A 85 -4.23 6.70 9.80
CA ARG A 85 -4.86 7.91 10.34
C ARG A 85 -5.47 8.76 9.21
N THR A 86 -6.56 9.45 9.51
CA THR A 86 -7.24 10.38 8.58
C THR A 86 -7.25 11.83 9.10
N ARG A 87 -6.61 12.06 10.25
CA ARG A 87 -6.48 13.36 10.91
C ARG A 87 -5.14 13.47 11.62
N ASP A 88 -4.83 14.63 12.18
CA ASP A 88 -3.58 14.85 12.91
C ASP A 88 -3.67 14.20 14.31
N VAL A 89 -3.47 12.88 14.37
CA VAL A 89 -3.39 12.08 15.59
C VAL A 89 -2.16 11.19 15.52
N PHE A 90 -1.56 10.91 16.68
CA PHE A 90 -0.47 9.96 16.77
C PHE A 90 -1.01 8.51 16.70
N VAL A 91 -0.34 7.67 15.92
CA VAL A 91 -0.59 6.23 15.84
C VAL A 91 0.72 5.49 16.03
N PRO A 92 0.84 4.61 17.04
CA PRO A 92 2.06 3.82 17.29
C PRO A 92 2.48 2.99 16.08
N LEU A 93 3.78 2.79 15.88
CA LEU A 93 4.32 2.03 14.73
C LEU A 93 3.75 0.60 14.69
N ALA A 94 3.68 -0.08 15.84
CA ALA A 94 3.09 -1.42 15.92
C ALA A 94 1.62 -1.42 15.45
N ARG A 95 0.84 -0.42 15.86
CA ARG A 95 -0.58 -0.34 15.49
C ARG A 95 -0.79 -0.11 13.99
N ARG A 96 0.13 0.59 13.31
CA ARG A 96 0.12 0.77 11.85
C ARG A 96 0.26 -0.59 11.15
N VAL A 97 1.20 -1.41 11.60
CA VAL A 97 1.45 -2.77 11.11
C VAL A 97 0.25 -3.69 11.38
N GLU A 98 -0.24 -3.68 12.62
CA GLU A 98 -1.40 -4.49 13.03
C GLU A 98 -2.63 -4.19 12.19
N LEU A 99 -2.94 -2.93 11.93
CA LEU A 99 -4.08 -2.52 11.12
C LEU A 99 -4.02 -3.11 9.70
N ALA A 100 -2.84 -3.14 9.08
CA ALA A 100 -2.67 -3.73 7.77
C ALA A 100 -2.88 -5.26 7.81
N ARG A 101 -2.40 -5.92 8.85
CA ARG A 101 -2.49 -7.36 9.03
C ARG A 101 -3.91 -7.82 9.39
N GLU A 102 -4.53 -7.20 10.39
CA GLU A 102 -5.91 -7.49 10.82
C GLU A 102 -6.92 -7.37 9.68
N ARG A 103 -6.65 -6.47 8.74
CA ARG A 103 -7.50 -6.23 7.58
C ARG A 103 -7.10 -7.01 6.35
N GLU A 104 -6.12 -7.91 6.45
CA GLU A 104 -5.61 -8.72 5.33
C GLU A 104 -5.30 -7.85 4.10
N ALA A 105 -4.55 -6.77 4.33
CA ALA A 105 -4.23 -5.82 3.27
C ALA A 105 -3.41 -6.48 2.15
N ALA A 106 -3.72 -6.14 0.91
CA ALA A 106 -2.95 -6.57 -0.25
C ALA A 106 -1.56 -5.91 -0.30
N LEU A 107 -1.44 -4.70 0.29
CA LEU A 107 -0.19 -4.00 0.52
C LEU A 107 -0.35 -2.91 1.60
N LEU A 108 0.78 -2.54 2.20
CA LEU A 108 0.94 -1.36 3.06
C LEU A 108 1.93 -0.38 2.40
N LEU A 109 1.52 0.87 2.21
CA LEU A 109 2.38 1.94 1.70
C LEU A 109 2.50 3.04 2.76
N SER A 110 3.68 3.15 3.37
CA SER A 110 4.02 4.21 4.32
C SER A 110 4.58 5.42 3.57
N ILE A 111 4.13 6.62 3.90
CA ILE A 111 4.41 7.86 3.18
C ILE A 111 5.08 8.84 4.13
N HIS A 112 6.27 9.28 3.76
CA HIS A 112 7.19 10.10 4.53
C HIS A 112 7.79 11.24 3.70
N ALA A 113 8.43 12.20 4.35
CA ALA A 113 9.19 13.29 3.72
C ALA A 113 10.33 13.70 4.66
N ASP A 114 11.45 13.05 4.50
CA ASP A 114 12.55 13.03 5.44
C ASP A 114 13.33 14.36 5.59
N ALA A 115 14.20 14.44 6.57
CA ALA A 115 15.22 15.49 6.68
C ALA A 115 16.52 14.92 7.22
N MET A 116 17.64 15.45 6.70
CA MET A 116 18.95 15.19 7.29
C MET A 116 19.14 15.98 8.58
N PRO A 117 19.94 15.48 9.52
CA PRO A 117 20.34 16.26 10.69
C PRO A 117 20.93 17.61 10.28
N ALA A 118 20.71 18.64 11.10
CA ALA A 118 21.26 19.97 10.86
C ALA A 118 22.79 19.92 10.64
N GLY A 119 23.25 20.58 9.58
CA GLY A 119 24.67 20.60 9.20
C GLY A 119 25.14 19.41 8.34
N GLN A 120 24.28 18.40 8.11
CA GLN A 120 24.60 17.27 7.24
C GLN A 120 23.64 17.24 6.04
N GLY A 121 24.11 17.63 4.87
CA GLY A 121 23.44 17.31 3.62
C GLY A 121 22.29 18.21 3.18
N ASN A 122 22.42 19.55 3.33
CA ASN A 122 21.47 20.50 2.72
C ASN A 122 21.32 20.36 1.20
N GLY A 123 22.20 19.58 0.54
CA GLY A 123 22.17 19.27 -0.88
C GLY A 123 21.42 18.00 -1.25
N LEU A 124 21.06 17.12 -0.28
CA LEU A 124 20.29 15.93 -0.60
C LEU A 124 18.88 16.32 -1.04
N ARG A 125 18.44 15.69 -2.11
CA ARG A 125 17.11 15.88 -2.70
C ARG A 125 16.67 14.64 -3.45
N GLY A 126 15.38 14.53 -3.67
CA GLY A 126 14.76 13.48 -4.46
C GLY A 126 14.12 12.39 -3.64
N ALA A 127 13.12 11.77 -4.24
CA ALA A 127 12.37 10.69 -3.63
C ALA A 127 13.17 9.38 -3.57
N SER A 128 12.84 8.53 -2.61
CA SER A 128 13.40 7.18 -2.47
C SER A 128 12.39 6.22 -1.86
N VAL A 129 12.59 4.92 -2.08
CA VAL A 129 11.67 3.87 -1.63
C VAL A 129 12.45 2.80 -0.88
N TYR A 130 11.90 2.41 0.26
CA TYR A 130 12.53 1.49 1.19
C TYR A 130 11.72 0.21 1.35
N THR A 131 12.41 -0.92 1.44
CA THR A 131 11.88 -2.20 1.90
C THR A 131 12.60 -2.67 3.15
N LEU A 132 11.99 -3.60 3.89
CA LEU A 132 12.55 -4.15 5.10
C LEU A 132 13.76 -5.05 4.81
N ALA A 133 14.88 -4.83 5.52
CA ALA A 133 16.02 -5.74 5.55
C ALA A 133 16.76 -5.67 6.90
N GLU A 134 17.48 -6.72 7.24
CA GLU A 134 18.34 -6.77 8.43
C GLU A 134 19.49 -5.75 8.37
N THR A 135 20.09 -5.64 7.20
CA THR A 135 21.21 -4.72 6.94
C THR A 135 20.75 -3.61 6.03
N ALA A 136 21.03 -2.38 6.42
CA ALA A 136 20.74 -1.23 5.58
C ALA A 136 21.65 -1.21 4.34
N THR A 137 21.11 -0.69 3.23
CA THR A 137 21.85 -0.56 1.96
C THR A 137 23.10 0.31 2.12
N ASP A 138 23.00 1.33 2.96
CA ASP A 138 24.06 2.34 3.16
C ASP A 138 23.82 3.10 4.49
N PRO A 139 24.81 3.94 4.93
CA PRO A 139 24.70 4.68 6.18
C PRO A 139 23.51 5.64 6.24
N LEU A 140 23.11 6.25 5.10
CA LEU A 140 21.95 7.13 5.04
C LEU A 140 20.67 6.34 5.35
N ALA A 141 20.44 5.23 4.66
CA ALA A 141 19.28 4.35 4.90
C ALA A 141 19.22 3.88 6.37
N ALA A 142 20.38 3.56 6.98
CA ALA A 142 20.44 3.19 8.38
C ALA A 142 20.10 4.37 9.31
N ALA A 143 20.54 5.58 9.00
CA ALA A 143 20.24 6.77 9.80
C ALA A 143 18.76 7.13 9.74
N LEU A 144 18.15 7.09 8.55
CA LEU A 144 16.73 7.32 8.34
C LEU A 144 15.87 6.30 9.11
N ALA A 145 16.15 5.00 8.96
CA ALA A 145 15.41 3.98 9.69
C ALA A 145 15.53 4.14 11.22
N ARG A 146 16.69 4.53 11.74
CA ARG A 146 16.85 4.80 13.17
C ARG A 146 15.96 5.97 13.61
N ARG A 147 15.90 7.03 12.80
CA ARG A 147 15.08 8.21 13.14
C ARG A 147 13.60 7.86 13.12
N GLU A 148 13.11 7.23 12.06
CA GLU A 148 11.71 6.84 11.92
C GLU A 148 11.27 5.86 13.01
N ASN A 149 12.14 4.96 13.44
CA ASN A 149 11.87 4.04 14.55
C ASN A 149 11.77 4.74 15.93
N LEU A 150 12.15 6.01 16.04
CA LEU A 150 11.95 6.82 17.24
C LEU A 150 10.60 7.52 17.31
N ALA A 151 9.75 7.41 16.27
CA ALA A 151 8.42 8.03 16.22
C ALA A 151 7.56 7.73 17.46
N ASP A 152 7.61 6.49 17.95
CA ASP A 152 6.87 6.11 19.18
C ASP A 152 7.32 6.90 20.41
N ARG A 153 8.60 7.25 20.52
CA ARG A 153 9.13 8.11 21.59
C ARG A 153 8.68 9.56 21.41
N ALA A 154 8.71 10.07 20.18
CA ALA A 154 8.22 11.40 19.84
C ALA A 154 6.71 11.53 20.13
N GLY A 155 5.95 10.45 19.92
CA GLY A 155 4.55 10.32 20.28
C GLY A 155 4.27 10.14 21.78
N GLY A 156 5.32 10.10 22.63
CA GLY A 156 5.19 9.97 24.09
C GLY A 156 5.16 8.53 24.60
N LEU A 157 5.39 7.52 23.77
CA LEU A 157 5.43 6.13 24.20
C LEU A 157 6.83 5.73 24.69
N ARG A 158 6.86 5.03 25.82
CA ARG A 158 8.06 4.35 26.34
C ARG A 158 7.95 2.86 26.05
N LEU A 159 8.48 2.42 24.91
CA LEU A 159 8.50 1.01 24.59
C LEU A 159 9.83 0.37 25.07
N PRO A 160 9.80 -0.87 25.58
CA PRO A 160 11.02 -1.64 25.82
C PRO A 160 11.73 -1.88 24.49
N SER A 161 13.06 -1.80 24.50
CA SER A 161 13.87 -2.14 23.33
C SER A 161 13.72 -3.62 23.00
N VAL A 162 13.34 -3.93 21.78
CA VAL A 162 13.31 -5.32 21.29
C VAL A 162 14.75 -5.76 21.03
N SER A 163 15.15 -6.92 21.58
CA SER A 163 16.51 -7.43 21.40
C SER A 163 16.82 -7.71 19.92
N PRO A 164 18.10 -7.62 19.50
CA PRO A 164 18.51 -7.97 18.13
C PRO A 164 18.11 -9.40 17.71
N GLU A 165 18.08 -10.34 18.65
CA GLU A 165 17.64 -11.72 18.39
C GLU A 165 16.16 -11.77 18.02
N VAL A 166 15.30 -11.12 18.79
CA VAL A 166 13.86 -11.06 18.51
C VAL A 166 13.61 -10.36 17.17
N GLN A 167 14.37 -9.32 16.84
CA GLN A 167 14.27 -8.67 15.53
C GLN A 167 14.63 -9.62 14.38
N ARG A 168 15.69 -10.42 14.51
CA ARG A 168 16.10 -11.43 13.51
C ARG A 168 15.02 -12.51 13.34
N ILE A 169 14.45 -13.01 14.43
CA ILE A 169 13.38 -14.01 14.38
C ILE A 169 12.19 -13.46 13.63
N LEU A 170 11.74 -12.23 13.90
CA LEU A 170 10.63 -11.60 13.20
C LEU A 170 10.90 -11.46 11.69
N LEU A 171 12.12 -11.10 11.30
CA LEU A 171 12.51 -11.01 9.90
C LEU A 171 12.59 -12.39 9.23
N SER A 172 13.03 -13.43 9.94
CA SER A 172 13.07 -14.79 9.42
C SER A 172 11.67 -15.38 9.16
N LEU A 173 10.68 -14.93 9.92
CA LEU A 173 9.27 -15.33 9.75
C LEU A 173 8.60 -14.68 8.55
N MET A 174 9.19 -13.65 7.97
CA MET A 174 8.66 -13.06 6.73
C MET A 174 8.65 -14.10 5.61
N ARG A 175 7.46 -14.34 5.07
CA ARG A 175 7.31 -15.23 3.92
C ARG A 175 8.15 -14.71 2.74
N GLN A 176 8.79 -15.60 2.02
CA GLN A 176 9.55 -15.24 0.82
C GLN A 176 8.67 -14.48 -0.21
N GLU A 177 7.41 -14.87 -0.31
CA GLU A 177 6.42 -14.20 -1.15
C GLU A 177 6.18 -12.74 -0.74
N THR A 178 6.02 -12.46 0.56
CA THR A 178 5.83 -11.10 1.08
C THR A 178 7.04 -10.23 0.78
N ARG A 179 8.26 -10.77 0.93
CA ARG A 179 9.50 -10.06 0.61
C ARG A 179 9.57 -9.74 -0.89
N ALA A 180 9.32 -10.72 -1.76
CA ALA A 180 9.28 -10.51 -3.20
C ALA A 180 8.19 -9.51 -3.62
N GLY A 181 7.01 -9.55 -2.96
CA GLY A 181 5.94 -8.58 -3.12
C GLY A 181 6.37 -7.17 -2.74
N SER A 182 7.03 -7.00 -1.58
CA SER A 182 7.54 -5.70 -1.12
C SER A 182 8.56 -5.12 -2.10
N GLU A 183 9.51 -5.93 -2.58
CA GLU A 183 10.48 -5.50 -3.58
C GLU A 183 9.84 -5.13 -4.92
N ARG A 184 8.81 -5.88 -5.33
CA ARG A 184 8.05 -5.54 -6.55
C ARG A 184 7.31 -4.21 -6.40
N LEU A 185 6.64 -4.00 -5.25
CA LEU A 185 5.95 -2.75 -4.93
C LEU A 185 6.95 -1.58 -4.99
N ALA A 186 8.10 -1.71 -4.33
CA ALA A 186 9.11 -0.66 -4.29
C ALA A 186 9.67 -0.33 -5.69
N ARG A 187 9.94 -1.34 -6.53
CA ARG A 187 10.37 -1.10 -7.93
C ARG A 187 9.31 -0.38 -8.76
N LEU A 188 8.04 -0.78 -8.65
CA LEU A 188 6.95 -0.10 -9.34
C LEU A 188 6.80 1.34 -8.88
N THR A 189 6.98 1.59 -7.58
CA THR A 189 6.91 2.94 -7.00
C THR A 189 8.05 3.82 -7.51
N VAL A 190 9.28 3.31 -7.53
CA VAL A 190 10.44 4.06 -8.09
C VAL A 190 10.18 4.38 -9.57
N ASN A 191 9.77 3.39 -10.36
CA ASN A 191 9.51 3.58 -11.80
C ASN A 191 8.39 4.59 -12.08
N ALA A 192 7.36 4.62 -11.26
CA ALA A 192 6.26 5.57 -11.41
C ALA A 192 6.64 7.00 -10.96
N LEU A 193 7.54 7.13 -10.00
CA LEU A 193 8.04 8.44 -9.56
C LEU A 193 9.07 9.02 -10.53
N ASP A 194 9.75 8.15 -11.29
CA ASP A 194 10.77 8.57 -12.28
C ASP A 194 10.11 9.41 -13.40
N GLY A 195 10.62 10.58 -13.62
CA GLY A 195 10.04 11.55 -14.56
C GLY A 195 9.03 12.54 -13.97
N ASP A 196 8.36 12.19 -12.86
CA ASP A 196 7.40 13.07 -12.18
C ASP A 196 8.06 13.94 -11.09
N VAL A 197 9.03 13.35 -10.38
CA VAL A 197 9.80 14.04 -9.33
C VAL A 197 11.26 13.63 -9.38
N PRO A 198 12.19 14.47 -8.90
CA PRO A 198 13.58 14.06 -8.75
C PRO A 198 13.69 12.82 -7.87
N LEU A 199 14.54 11.88 -8.27
CA LEU A 199 14.87 10.72 -7.46
C LEU A 199 16.24 10.89 -6.79
N LEU A 200 16.38 10.33 -5.60
CA LEU A 200 17.66 10.20 -4.93
C LEU A 200 18.56 9.26 -5.74
N ASN A 201 19.88 9.52 -5.73
CA ASN A 201 20.82 8.55 -6.28
C ASN A 201 20.65 7.20 -5.59
N GLN A 202 20.45 6.10 -6.35
CA GLN A 202 20.04 4.79 -5.86
C GLN A 202 18.73 4.87 -5.04
N PRO A 203 17.59 5.17 -5.68
CA PRO A 203 16.34 5.43 -4.97
C PRO A 203 15.73 4.18 -4.34
N LEU A 204 16.07 2.98 -4.80
CA LEU A 204 15.61 1.71 -4.21
C LEU A 204 16.56 1.27 -3.09
N ARG A 205 16.11 1.31 -1.86
CA ARG A 205 16.90 1.10 -0.66
C ARG A 205 16.27 0.08 0.28
N ARG A 206 17.04 -0.33 1.29
CA ARG A 206 16.62 -1.28 2.31
C ARG A 206 17.13 -0.85 3.67
N ALA A 207 16.30 -1.02 4.73
CA ALA A 207 16.73 -0.84 6.11
C ALA A 207 15.72 -1.43 7.10
N GLN A 208 16.00 -1.37 8.39
CA GLN A 208 15.17 -1.92 9.47
C GLN A 208 14.07 -0.96 9.91
N PHE A 209 13.12 -0.64 9.05
CA PHE A 209 11.95 0.15 9.44
C PHE A 209 10.93 -0.70 10.20
N VAL A 210 10.54 -0.26 11.40
CA VAL A 210 9.56 -0.97 12.24
C VAL A 210 8.20 -1.06 11.56
N VAL A 211 7.78 0.01 10.89
CA VAL A 211 6.48 0.06 10.18
C VAL A 211 6.37 -0.94 9.01
N LEU A 212 7.49 -1.46 8.52
CA LEU A 212 7.52 -2.45 7.44
C LEU A 212 7.57 -3.91 7.94
N LYS A 213 7.46 -4.15 9.24
CA LYS A 213 7.59 -5.49 9.85
C LYS A 213 6.30 -6.32 9.80
N ALA A 214 5.49 -6.18 8.76
CA ALA A 214 4.35 -7.06 8.51
C ALA A 214 4.83 -8.34 7.80
N PRO A 215 4.77 -9.52 8.44
CA PRO A 215 5.34 -10.74 7.86
C PRO A 215 4.50 -11.32 6.70
N ASP A 216 3.28 -10.87 6.57
CA ASP A 216 2.23 -11.39 5.68
C ASP A 216 1.65 -10.31 4.72
N VAL A 217 2.11 -9.06 4.83
CA VAL A 217 1.64 -7.95 3.99
C VAL A 217 2.82 -7.32 3.25
N PRO A 218 2.87 -7.35 1.90
CA PRO A 218 3.84 -6.61 1.13
C PRO A 218 3.84 -5.13 1.50
N SER A 219 5.01 -4.59 1.87
CA SER A 219 5.11 -3.25 2.45
C SER A 219 6.28 -2.47 1.86
N ALA A 220 6.07 -1.18 1.62
CA ALA A 220 7.12 -0.23 1.24
C ALA A 220 6.93 1.10 1.96
N LEU A 221 8.03 1.81 2.20
CA LEU A 221 8.05 3.17 2.70
C LEU A 221 8.60 4.09 1.62
N VAL A 222 7.91 5.18 1.35
CA VAL A 222 8.29 6.18 0.35
C VAL A 222 8.68 7.46 1.06
N GLU A 223 9.92 7.89 0.85
CA GLU A 223 10.37 9.25 1.14
C GLU A 223 10.11 10.11 -0.09
N CYS A 224 9.20 11.06 0.04
CA CYS A 224 8.76 11.90 -1.09
C CYS A 224 9.71 13.04 -1.43
N GLY A 225 10.78 13.20 -0.67
CA GLY A 225 11.80 14.22 -0.79
C GLY A 225 12.36 14.60 0.58
N PHE A 226 13.29 15.56 0.63
CA PHE A 226 13.98 15.97 1.84
C PHE A 226 13.52 17.34 2.33
N LEU A 227 12.81 17.40 3.47
CA LEU A 227 12.43 18.66 4.12
C LEU A 227 13.63 19.50 4.55
N SER A 228 14.81 18.89 4.78
CA SER A 228 16.06 19.62 5.06
C SER A 228 16.57 20.44 3.87
N ASN A 229 16.10 20.16 2.65
CA ASN A 229 16.41 20.95 1.47
C ASN A 229 15.34 22.05 1.28
N PRO A 230 15.70 23.35 1.36
CA PRO A 230 14.70 24.42 1.29
C PRO A 230 13.87 24.43 -0.01
N ALA A 231 14.48 24.03 -1.13
CA ALA A 231 13.78 23.98 -2.42
C ALA A 231 12.75 22.82 -2.43
N GLU A 232 13.10 21.65 -1.90
CA GLU A 232 12.16 20.52 -1.78
C GLU A 232 11.07 20.81 -0.74
N GLU A 233 11.43 21.40 0.42
CA GLU A 233 10.43 21.85 1.40
C GLU A 233 9.38 22.76 0.74
N ALA A 234 9.83 23.73 -0.07
CA ALA A 234 8.92 24.63 -0.79
C ALA A 234 8.04 23.88 -1.80
N LEU A 235 8.58 22.87 -2.50
CA LEU A 235 7.82 22.02 -3.43
C LEU A 235 6.81 21.15 -2.71
N LEU A 236 7.21 20.45 -1.65
CA LEU A 236 6.35 19.55 -0.87
C LEU A 236 5.16 20.29 -0.22
N ARG A 237 5.30 21.58 0.07
CA ARG A 237 4.21 22.44 0.53
C ARG A 237 3.17 22.74 -0.55
N ARG A 238 3.50 22.64 -1.83
CA ARG A 238 2.59 22.93 -2.95
C ARG A 238 1.61 21.78 -3.18
N PRO A 239 0.29 22.03 -3.19
CA PRO A 239 -0.70 20.99 -3.45
C PRO A 239 -0.49 20.29 -4.79
N GLU A 240 -0.10 21.04 -5.84
CA GLU A 240 0.10 20.51 -7.20
C GLU A 240 1.27 19.52 -7.25
N HIS A 241 2.33 19.78 -6.49
CA HIS A 241 3.47 18.86 -6.39
C HIS A 241 3.08 17.58 -5.66
N ARG A 242 2.34 17.69 -4.54
CA ARG A 242 1.81 16.52 -3.84
C ARG A 242 0.83 15.72 -4.69
N ALA A 243 0.01 16.37 -5.51
CA ALA A 243 -0.91 15.70 -6.43
C ALA A 243 -0.15 14.90 -7.51
N ARG A 244 0.97 15.40 -8.03
CA ARG A 244 1.83 14.64 -8.95
C ARG A 244 2.41 13.40 -8.27
N ILE A 245 2.97 13.54 -7.07
CA ILE A 245 3.46 12.39 -6.29
C ILE A 245 2.33 11.38 -6.06
N ALA A 246 1.15 11.84 -5.63
CA ALA A 246 0.00 10.96 -5.39
C ALA A 246 -0.44 10.24 -6.68
N GLY A 247 -0.38 10.89 -7.84
CA GLY A 247 -0.64 10.29 -9.15
C GLY A 247 0.31 9.14 -9.46
N ALA A 248 1.61 9.38 -9.34
CA ALA A 248 2.65 8.37 -9.53
C ALA A 248 2.48 7.18 -8.56
N LEU A 249 2.21 7.45 -7.27
CA LEU A 249 1.95 6.40 -6.29
C LEU A 249 0.68 5.60 -6.61
N ALA A 250 -0.38 6.24 -7.14
CA ALA A 250 -1.60 5.55 -7.58
C ALA A 250 -1.32 4.62 -8.76
N GLU A 251 -0.50 5.05 -9.72
CA GLU A 251 -0.05 4.22 -10.84
C GLU A 251 0.72 2.99 -10.34
N ALA A 252 1.68 3.19 -9.44
CA ALA A 252 2.46 2.10 -8.84
C ALA A 252 1.56 1.07 -8.14
N VAL A 253 0.60 1.52 -7.33
CA VAL A 253 -0.36 0.67 -6.63
C VAL A 253 -1.24 -0.09 -7.63
N HIS A 254 -1.77 0.56 -8.65
CA HIS A 254 -2.56 -0.09 -9.69
C HIS A 254 -1.74 -1.11 -10.48
N GLY A 255 -0.47 -0.81 -10.80
CA GLY A 255 0.47 -1.74 -11.43
C GLY A 255 0.78 -2.96 -10.55
N PHE A 256 0.87 -2.76 -9.23
CA PHE A 256 1.05 -3.85 -8.28
C PHE A 256 -0.17 -4.77 -8.24
N LEU A 257 -1.38 -4.22 -8.14
CA LEU A 257 -2.63 -4.98 -8.06
C LEU A 257 -3.01 -5.65 -9.37
N GLY A 258 -2.68 -5.05 -10.53
CA GLY A 258 -3.05 -5.57 -11.85
C GLY A 258 -2.28 -6.82 -12.29
N ARG A 259 -1.17 -7.18 -11.61
CA ARG A 259 -0.35 -8.38 -11.88
C ARG A 259 -0.48 -9.47 -10.83
N ARG A 260 -1.53 -9.50 -10.03
CA ARG A 260 -1.83 -10.74 -9.28
C ARG A 260 -2.20 -11.80 -10.31
N VAL A 261 -1.21 -12.60 -10.69
CA VAL A 261 -1.44 -13.87 -11.38
C VAL A 261 -2.32 -14.68 -10.42
N ALA A 262 -3.49 -15.11 -10.91
CA ALA A 262 -4.31 -16.04 -10.18
C ALA A 262 -3.45 -17.27 -9.84
N ALA A 263 -3.28 -17.55 -8.57
CA ALA A 263 -2.70 -18.79 -8.07
C ALA A 263 -3.71 -19.92 -8.21
#